data_f006cd153c49630f31594da103651a1e
#
_entry.id   f006cd153c49630f31594da103651a1e
#
_cell.length_a   1.000
_cell.length_b   1.000
_cell.length_c   1.000
_cell.angle_alpha   90.00
_cell.angle_beta   90.00
_cell.angle_gamma   90.00
#
_symmetry.space_group_name_H-M   'P 1'
#
loop_
_entity.id
_entity.type
_entity.pdbx_description
1 polymer ?
#
loop_
_entity_poly.entity_id
_entity_poly.type
_entity_poly.pdbx_seq_one_letter_code
_entity_poly.pdbx_strand_id
1 'polypeptide(L)'
;MKLLQQTFLHDDTCILVLTASGIDDLIPQVVDHLIDRGRVEQKQRKEITSAFLERERIVSTAIGNSVSVPHCYLDMLTEPQIVFVRLRHAINLGAPDGIPTQFFFFLLGPTGRAAEHLDTLAMIARLMSDNEFRFELGWAKERID
;
A
#
# COMPACT_ATOMS: atom_id res chain seq x y z
N MET A 1 6.59 4.52 -15.41
CA MET A 1 6.51 3.69 -14.20
C MET A 1 7.84 3.12 -13.72
N LYS A 2 8.87 3.18 -14.54
CA LYS A 2 10.21 2.71 -14.11
C LYS A 2 10.71 3.40 -12.84
N LEU A 3 10.31 4.63 -12.63
CA LEU A 3 10.73 5.38 -11.44
C LEU A 3 10.31 4.71 -10.13
N LEU A 4 9.09 4.18 -10.06
CA LEU A 4 8.62 3.45 -8.87
C LEU A 4 9.44 2.19 -8.62
N GLN A 5 9.67 1.39 -9.66
CA GLN A 5 10.46 0.17 -9.54
C GLN A 5 11.89 0.45 -9.11
N GLN A 6 12.52 1.45 -9.72
CA GLN A 6 13.90 1.81 -9.41
C GLN A 6 14.05 2.34 -8.00
N THR A 7 12.97 2.87 -7.44
CA THR A 7 13.03 3.56 -6.16
C THR A 7 12.84 2.61 -4.99
N PHE A 8 11.80 1.77 -4.98
CA PHE A 8 11.51 0.95 -3.82
C PHE A 8 10.59 -0.24 -4.04
N LEU A 9 10.01 -0.43 -5.23
CA LEU A 9 9.08 -1.52 -5.48
C LEU A 9 9.70 -2.66 -6.28
N HIS A 10 9.26 -3.88 -5.99
CA HIS A 10 9.57 -5.08 -6.75
C HIS A 10 8.33 -5.51 -7.53
N ASP A 11 8.50 -6.26 -8.63
CA ASP A 11 7.39 -6.70 -9.46
C ASP A 11 6.36 -7.51 -8.68
N ASP A 12 6.80 -8.35 -7.75
CA ASP A 12 5.91 -9.22 -6.98
C ASP A 12 5.18 -8.47 -5.85
N THR A 13 5.52 -7.20 -5.63
CA THR A 13 4.82 -6.35 -4.65
C THR A 13 4.07 -5.20 -5.32
N CYS A 14 3.77 -5.36 -6.60
CA CYS A 14 3.02 -4.35 -7.35
C CYS A 14 1.75 -4.99 -7.88
N ILE A 15 0.59 -4.55 -7.39
CA ILE A 15 -0.71 -5.11 -7.75
C ILE A 15 -1.52 -4.05 -8.48
N LEU A 16 -1.65 -4.20 -9.79
CA LEU A 16 -2.45 -3.30 -10.59
C LEU A 16 -3.82 -3.91 -10.86
N VAL A 17 -4.84 -3.06 -10.85
CA VAL A 17 -6.20 -3.41 -11.22
C VAL A 17 -6.83 -4.44 -10.28
N LEU A 18 -6.76 -4.16 -8.97
CA LEU A 18 -7.45 -4.93 -7.96
C LEU A 18 -8.82 -4.30 -7.69
N THR A 19 -9.81 -5.11 -7.33
CA THR A 19 -11.14 -4.63 -6.97
C THR A 19 -11.40 -4.87 -5.48
N ALA A 20 -11.86 -3.83 -4.78
CA ALA A 20 -12.23 -3.92 -3.38
C ALA A 20 -13.40 -2.99 -3.11
N SER A 21 -14.28 -3.37 -2.19
CA SER A 21 -15.42 -2.54 -1.79
C SER A 21 -15.06 -1.57 -0.67
N GLY A 22 -13.99 -1.84 0.07
CA GLY A 22 -13.52 -1.03 1.17
C GLY A 22 -12.19 -1.56 1.70
N ILE A 23 -11.68 -0.89 2.74
CA ILE A 23 -10.40 -1.28 3.32
C ILE A 23 -10.48 -2.68 3.96
N ASP A 24 -11.65 -3.05 4.47
CA ASP A 24 -11.83 -4.32 5.17
C ASP A 24 -11.67 -5.53 4.26
N ASP A 25 -12.02 -5.42 2.98
CA ASP A 25 -11.80 -6.53 2.05
C ASP A 25 -10.53 -6.33 1.23
N LEU A 26 -9.99 -5.14 1.17
CA LEU A 26 -8.72 -4.88 0.49
C LEU A 26 -7.54 -5.48 1.26
N ILE A 27 -7.49 -5.26 2.57
CA ILE A 27 -6.35 -5.71 3.39
C ILE A 27 -6.13 -7.22 3.31
N PRO A 28 -7.15 -8.07 3.46
CA PRO A 28 -6.94 -9.51 3.31
C PRO A 28 -6.41 -9.92 1.94
N GLN A 29 -6.85 -9.25 0.87
CA GLN A 29 -6.38 -9.54 -0.47
C GLN A 29 -4.88 -9.24 -0.62
N VAL A 30 -4.44 -8.13 -0.03
CA VAL A 30 -3.02 -7.74 -0.09
C VAL A 30 -2.17 -8.72 0.72
N VAL A 31 -2.63 -9.11 1.90
CA VAL A 31 -1.89 -10.07 2.74
C VAL A 31 -1.80 -11.42 2.03
N ASP A 32 -2.87 -11.89 1.41
CA ASP A 32 -2.86 -13.13 0.64
C ASP A 32 -1.88 -13.07 -0.52
N HIS A 33 -1.79 -11.93 -1.19
CA HIS A 33 -0.80 -11.73 -2.26
C HIS A 33 0.62 -11.88 -1.72
N LEU A 34 0.90 -11.28 -0.57
CA LEU A 34 2.22 -11.37 0.06
C LEU A 34 2.58 -12.81 0.42
N ILE A 35 1.60 -13.57 0.90
CA ILE A 35 1.80 -14.99 1.22
C ILE A 35 2.11 -15.77 -0.05
N ASP A 36 1.34 -15.56 -1.10
CA ASP A 36 1.54 -16.26 -2.39
C ASP A 36 2.90 -15.99 -2.99
N ARG A 37 3.47 -14.82 -2.74
CA ARG A 37 4.79 -14.44 -3.24
C ARG A 37 5.93 -14.75 -2.28
N GLY A 38 5.61 -15.42 -1.16
CA GLY A 38 6.64 -15.79 -0.19
C GLY A 38 7.21 -14.63 0.62
N ARG A 39 6.50 -13.49 0.63
CA ARG A 39 6.96 -12.30 1.35
C ARG A 39 6.64 -12.36 2.83
N VAL A 40 5.58 -13.05 3.20
CA VAL A 40 5.23 -13.37 4.58
C VAL A 40 4.73 -14.81 4.62
N GLU A 41 4.64 -15.38 5.83
CA GLU A 41 4.24 -16.76 6.01
C GLU A 41 2.74 -16.90 6.21
N GLN A 42 2.19 -18.02 5.75
CA GLN A 42 0.76 -18.33 5.94
C GLN A 42 0.34 -18.25 7.39
N LYS A 43 1.15 -18.71 8.31
CA LYS A 43 0.85 -18.68 9.74
C LYS A 43 0.76 -17.27 10.32
N GLN A 44 1.28 -16.28 9.61
CA GLN A 44 1.26 -14.87 10.03
C GLN A 44 0.03 -14.12 9.51
N ARG A 45 -0.76 -14.73 8.65
CA ARG A 45 -1.87 -14.08 7.96
C ARG A 45 -2.83 -13.35 8.89
N LYS A 46 -3.31 -14.04 9.91
CA LYS A 46 -4.30 -13.47 10.83
C LYS A 46 -3.75 -12.26 11.58
N GLU A 47 -2.53 -12.36 12.06
CA GLU A 47 -1.91 -11.31 12.85
C GLU A 47 -1.62 -10.07 12.03
N ILE A 48 -1.11 -10.24 10.81
CA ILE A 48 -0.83 -9.13 9.91
C ILE A 48 -2.13 -8.45 9.49
N THR A 49 -3.13 -9.23 9.09
CA THR A 49 -4.43 -8.70 8.69
C THR A 49 -5.07 -7.90 9.82
N SER A 50 -5.06 -8.46 11.03
CA SER A 50 -5.62 -7.77 12.20
C SER A 50 -4.88 -6.48 12.52
N ALA A 51 -3.56 -6.48 12.40
CA ALA A 51 -2.75 -5.29 12.69
C ALA A 51 -3.07 -4.14 11.72
N PHE A 52 -3.19 -4.42 10.44
CA PHE A 52 -3.60 -3.41 9.47
C PHE A 52 -4.99 -2.87 9.75
N LEU A 53 -5.96 -3.75 10.01
CA LEU A 53 -7.34 -3.34 10.29
C LEU A 53 -7.44 -2.53 11.57
N GLU A 54 -6.72 -2.93 12.60
CA GLU A 54 -6.69 -2.23 13.88
C GLU A 54 -6.15 -0.80 13.70
N ARG A 55 -5.08 -0.67 12.94
CA ARG A 55 -4.48 0.64 12.68
C ARG A 55 -5.44 1.55 11.93
N GLU A 56 -6.15 1.04 10.93
CA GLU A 56 -7.10 1.83 10.14
C GLU A 56 -8.32 2.28 10.97
N ARG A 57 -8.71 1.50 11.98
CA ARG A 57 -9.81 1.90 12.87
C ARG A 57 -9.49 3.11 13.71
N ILE A 58 -8.22 3.31 14.05
CA ILE A 58 -7.80 4.44 14.87
C ILE A 58 -7.96 5.73 14.08
N VAL A 59 -7.37 5.78 12.90
CA VAL A 59 -7.49 6.91 11.97
C VAL A 59 -7.14 6.44 10.57
N SER A 60 -7.88 6.92 9.58
CA SER A 60 -7.62 6.59 8.18
C SER A 60 -6.21 7.03 7.77
N THR A 61 -5.55 6.22 6.95
CA THR A 61 -4.25 6.56 6.38
C THR A 61 -4.36 7.22 5.00
N ALA A 62 -5.56 7.64 4.60
CA ALA A 62 -5.77 8.40 3.37
C ALA A 62 -5.17 9.81 3.53
N ILE A 63 -4.26 10.17 2.63
CA ILE A 63 -3.50 11.43 2.73
C ILE A 63 -3.90 12.48 1.69
N GLY A 64 -4.89 12.17 0.85
CA GLY A 64 -5.29 13.05 -0.25
C GLY A 64 -4.62 12.63 -1.55
N ASN A 65 -4.95 13.31 -2.64
CA ASN A 65 -4.48 12.99 -3.97
C ASN A 65 -4.80 11.56 -4.41
N SER A 66 -5.90 11.01 -3.89
CA SER A 66 -6.35 9.64 -4.19
C SER A 66 -5.38 8.57 -3.64
N VAL A 67 -4.62 8.90 -2.58
CA VAL A 67 -3.56 8.04 -2.02
C VAL A 67 -3.82 7.69 -0.57
N SER A 68 -3.52 6.44 -0.19
CA SER A 68 -3.51 5.99 1.18
C SER A 68 -2.23 5.19 1.46
N VAL A 69 -1.76 5.24 2.70
CA VAL A 69 -0.51 4.58 3.12
C VAL A 69 -0.75 3.68 4.35
N PRO A 70 -1.55 2.61 4.20
CA PRO A 70 -1.77 1.69 5.32
C PRO A 70 -0.45 1.10 5.79
N HIS A 71 -0.28 0.95 7.11
CA HIS A 71 0.97 0.40 7.63
C HIS A 71 0.75 -0.44 8.87
N CYS A 72 1.64 -1.39 9.08
CA CYS A 72 1.67 -2.17 10.30
C CYS A 72 3.11 -2.64 10.58
N TYR A 73 3.48 -2.64 11.85
CA TYR A 73 4.80 -3.06 12.28
C TYR A 73 4.64 -4.09 13.40
N LEU A 74 5.19 -5.28 13.15
CA LEU A 74 5.08 -6.40 14.08
C LEU A 74 6.46 -7.02 14.30
N ASP A 75 6.74 -7.40 15.54
CA ASP A 75 8.05 -7.95 15.90
C ASP A 75 8.41 -9.21 15.12
N MET A 76 7.42 -9.99 14.72
CA MET A 76 7.65 -11.23 13.99
C MET A 76 8.03 -11.03 12.52
N LEU A 77 7.85 -9.83 11.97
CA LEU A 77 8.24 -9.55 10.59
C LEU A 77 9.74 -9.35 10.52
N THR A 78 10.35 -9.75 9.40
CA THR A 78 11.81 -9.78 9.29
C THR A 78 12.41 -8.60 8.54
N GLU A 79 11.70 -8.07 7.56
CA GLU A 79 12.20 -6.99 6.72
C GLU A 79 11.13 -5.95 6.41
N PRO A 80 11.50 -4.66 6.26
CA PRO A 80 10.58 -3.66 5.75
C PRO A 80 10.17 -3.97 4.33
N GLN A 81 8.88 -3.84 4.04
CA GLN A 81 8.32 -4.12 2.72
C GLN A 81 7.33 -3.04 2.34
N ILE A 82 7.18 -2.84 1.03
CA ILE A 82 6.23 -1.90 0.45
C ILE A 82 5.46 -2.64 -0.63
N VAL A 83 4.13 -2.52 -0.59
CA VAL A 83 3.27 -3.09 -1.63
C VAL A 83 2.44 -1.97 -2.23
N PHE A 84 2.55 -1.78 -3.54
CA PHE A 84 1.73 -0.82 -4.26
C PHE A 84 0.49 -1.50 -4.81
N VAL A 85 -0.68 -0.88 -4.60
CA VAL A 85 -1.96 -1.38 -5.11
C VAL A 85 -2.67 -0.25 -5.83
N ARG A 86 -3.12 -0.52 -7.05
CA ARG A 86 -4.06 0.36 -7.74
C ARG A 86 -5.40 -0.35 -7.85
N LEU A 87 -6.47 0.31 -7.38
CA LEU A 87 -7.80 -0.24 -7.50
C LEU A 87 -8.40 0.08 -8.86
N ARG A 88 -9.24 -0.83 -9.36
CA ARG A 88 -10.02 -0.59 -10.57
C ARG A 88 -11.00 0.57 -10.34
N HIS A 89 -11.62 0.60 -9.17
CA HIS A 89 -12.55 1.65 -8.76
C HIS A 89 -12.11 2.21 -7.42
N ALA A 90 -11.98 3.53 -7.32
CA ALA A 90 -11.59 4.20 -6.08
C ALA A 90 -12.65 3.99 -5.00
N ILE A 91 -12.20 3.97 -3.74
CA ILE A 91 -13.10 3.81 -2.58
C ILE A 91 -12.99 5.03 -1.68
N ASN A 92 -14.10 5.39 -1.03
CA ASN A 92 -14.14 6.54 -0.14
C ASN A 92 -13.61 6.14 1.25
N LEU A 93 -12.49 6.73 1.65
CA LEU A 93 -11.88 6.52 2.96
C LEU A 93 -11.91 7.76 3.84
N GLY A 94 -12.69 8.78 3.46
CA GLY A 94 -12.75 10.02 4.21
C GLY A 94 -11.47 10.83 4.14
N ALA A 95 -10.83 10.88 2.97
CA ALA A 95 -9.60 11.63 2.77
C ALA A 95 -9.78 13.12 3.05
N PRO A 96 -8.72 13.83 3.45
CA PRO A 96 -8.81 15.27 3.78
C PRO A 96 -9.35 16.13 2.64
N ASP A 97 -9.07 15.78 1.40
CA ASP A 97 -9.54 16.51 0.22
C ASP A 97 -10.87 16.00 -0.35
N GLY A 98 -11.47 14.99 0.29
CA GLY A 98 -12.73 14.42 -0.15
C GLY A 98 -12.65 13.55 -1.40
N ILE A 99 -11.45 13.34 -1.95
CA ILE A 99 -11.26 12.54 -3.17
C ILE A 99 -11.19 11.06 -2.80
N PRO A 100 -11.94 10.17 -3.49
CA PRO A 100 -11.84 8.73 -3.26
C PRO A 100 -10.42 8.21 -3.53
N THR A 101 -10.03 7.18 -2.80
CA THR A 101 -8.68 6.62 -2.86
C THR A 101 -8.59 5.50 -3.86
N GLN A 102 -7.62 5.58 -4.76
CA GLN A 102 -7.34 4.57 -5.78
C GLN A 102 -5.96 3.94 -5.62
N PHE A 103 -5.00 4.68 -5.08
CA PHE A 103 -3.61 4.25 -4.97
C PHE A 103 -3.24 3.97 -3.52
N PHE A 104 -2.74 2.78 -3.25
CA PHE A 104 -2.38 2.35 -1.91
C PHE A 104 -0.93 1.94 -1.86
N PHE A 105 -0.21 2.43 -0.87
CA PHE A 105 1.14 1.97 -0.57
C PHE A 105 1.08 1.34 0.81
N PHE A 106 1.04 0.01 0.84
CA PHE A 106 1.04 -0.75 2.09
C PHE A 106 2.47 -0.89 2.58
N LEU A 107 2.72 -0.44 3.80
CA LEU A 107 4.05 -0.49 4.42
C LEU A 107 4.00 -1.45 5.60
N LEU A 108 4.90 -2.41 5.64
CA LEU A 108 4.95 -3.35 6.76
C LEU A 108 6.40 -3.76 7.05
N GLY A 109 6.65 -4.18 8.29
CA GLY A 109 7.98 -4.59 8.69
C GLY A 109 8.10 -4.80 10.18
N PRO A 110 9.32 -5.11 10.67
CA PRO A 110 9.56 -5.29 12.10
C PRO A 110 9.45 -3.96 12.83
N THR A 111 8.94 -3.99 14.06
CA THR A 111 8.71 -2.79 14.88
C THR A 111 9.96 -1.94 15.01
N GLY A 112 11.11 -2.54 15.21
CA GLY A 112 12.37 -1.82 15.39
C GLY A 112 12.90 -1.12 14.14
N ARG A 113 12.30 -1.36 12.97
CA ARG A 113 12.75 -0.78 11.70
C ARG A 113 11.69 0.10 11.05
N ALA A 114 10.66 0.50 11.79
CA ALA A 114 9.58 1.34 11.27
C ALA A 114 10.11 2.67 10.70
N ALA A 115 11.15 3.23 11.32
CA ALA A 115 11.73 4.51 10.90
C ALA A 115 12.31 4.46 9.48
N GLU A 116 12.65 3.28 8.96
CA GLU A 116 13.20 3.14 7.61
C GLU A 116 12.17 3.53 6.55
N HIS A 117 10.88 3.54 6.88
CA HIS A 117 9.84 3.95 5.97
C HIS A 117 9.58 5.46 5.95
N LEU A 118 10.24 6.25 6.82
CA LEU A 118 10.02 7.69 6.85
C LEU A 118 10.42 8.36 5.54
N ASP A 119 11.61 8.02 5.02
CA ASP A 119 12.06 8.55 3.73
C ASP A 119 11.16 8.09 2.58
N THR A 120 10.70 6.84 2.66
CA THR A 120 9.78 6.27 1.68
C THR A 120 8.46 7.03 1.67
N LEU A 121 7.90 7.33 2.84
CA LEU A 121 6.67 8.13 2.95
C LEU A 121 6.83 9.51 2.34
N ALA A 122 7.95 10.18 2.60
CA ALA A 122 8.24 11.49 2.03
C ALA A 122 8.32 11.41 0.50
N MET A 123 8.94 10.36 -0.03
CA MET A 123 9.05 10.15 -1.47
C MET A 123 7.69 9.89 -2.10
N ILE A 124 6.87 9.05 -1.48
CA ILE A 124 5.51 8.78 -1.95
C ILE A 124 4.71 10.06 -2.04
N ALA A 125 4.76 10.88 -0.98
CA ALA A 125 4.03 12.15 -0.95
C ALA A 125 4.47 13.07 -2.10
N ARG A 126 5.77 13.14 -2.37
CA ARG A 126 6.33 13.96 -3.44
C ARG A 126 5.88 13.47 -4.82
N LEU A 127 6.02 12.17 -5.08
CA LEU A 127 5.63 11.57 -6.35
C LEU A 127 4.14 11.73 -6.61
N MET A 128 3.34 11.49 -5.59
CA MET A 128 1.89 11.49 -5.73
C MET A 128 1.29 12.89 -5.70
N SER A 129 2.08 13.92 -5.42
CA SER A 129 1.64 15.32 -5.58
C SER A 129 1.75 15.78 -7.04
N ASP A 130 2.47 15.05 -7.87
CA ASP A 130 2.66 15.38 -9.29
C ASP A 130 1.48 14.85 -10.10
N ASN A 131 0.76 15.75 -10.76
CA ASN A 131 -0.44 15.41 -11.56
C ASN A 131 -0.12 14.47 -12.71
N GLU A 132 1.00 14.70 -13.40
CA GLU A 132 1.40 13.85 -14.52
C GLU A 132 1.73 12.43 -14.06
N PHE A 133 2.44 12.31 -12.95
CA PHE A 133 2.79 11.02 -12.40
C PHE A 133 1.54 10.22 -12.03
N ARG A 134 0.57 10.85 -11.34
CA ARG A 134 -0.68 10.20 -10.98
C ARG A 134 -1.48 9.78 -12.21
N PHE A 135 -1.49 10.64 -13.24
CA PHE A 135 -2.19 10.34 -14.48
C PHE A 135 -1.58 9.09 -15.14
N GLU A 136 -0.27 9.03 -15.28
CA GLU A 136 0.41 7.88 -15.85
C GLU A 136 0.16 6.62 -15.03
N LEU A 137 0.21 6.74 -13.71
CA LEU A 137 -0.02 5.62 -12.81
C LEU A 137 -1.43 5.05 -12.96
N GLY A 138 -2.41 5.92 -13.18
CA GLY A 138 -3.79 5.52 -13.38
C GLY A 138 -4.02 4.81 -14.72
N TRP A 139 -3.12 4.97 -15.69
CA TRP A 139 -3.24 4.38 -17.01
C TRP A 139 -2.35 3.16 -17.22
N ALA A 140 -1.49 2.82 -16.29
CA ALA A 140 -0.67 1.62 -16.40
C ALA A 140 -1.57 0.39 -16.46
N LYS A 141 -1.35 -0.49 -17.45
CA LYS A 141 -2.29 -1.59 -17.71
C LYS A 141 -2.02 -2.83 -16.88
N GLU A 142 -0.76 -3.08 -16.59
CA GLU A 142 -0.35 -4.27 -15.88
C GLU A 142 0.68 -3.89 -14.82
N ARG A 143 1.67 -4.73 -14.65
CA ARG A 143 2.75 -4.41 -13.72
C ARG A 143 3.53 -3.20 -14.21
N ILE A 144 4.17 -2.54 -13.29
CA ILE A 144 5.03 -1.42 -13.59
C ILE A 144 6.25 -1.89 -14.39
N ASP A 145 6.46 -1.27 -15.52
CA ASP A 145 7.59 -1.56 -16.40
C ASP A 145 8.74 -0.60 -16.14
#